data_349e2e70aeb4fc085eb030b5c9182046
#
_entry.id   349e2e70aeb4fc085eb030b5c9182046
#
_cell.length_a   1.000
_cell.length_b   1.000
_cell.length_c   1.000
_cell.angle_alpha   90.00
_cell.angle_beta   90.00
_cell.angle_gamma   90.00
#
_symmetry.space_group_name_H-M   'P 1'
#
loop_
_entity.id
_entity.type
_entity.pdbx_description
1 polymer ?
#
loop_
_entity_poly.entity_id
_entity_poly.type
_entity_poly.pdbx_seq_one_letter_code
_entity_poly.pdbx_strand_id
1 'polypeptide(L)'
;MKDLVIGDLHFGIKTNSIAWLTKQIAFMEKQVMPLIHNHDRVIFLGDVFDIRYSINTQVGYEVKNMFRKILDSNPEVKFYIIAGNHDYYSPMIEFEHYNAYELILGEEFLKYHTNLHIAALLPILDNRTLMLPWYFTENDERYETTMKEYQGKFDLIYCHTECQHWSPEKIKLKGNAMVYAGHIHYPYVDKDNKLFNLGAACAFTFNDVNSSRYIYTIDDGIITEAYENITTPRFKRYYNDRIFTLTEDDLVNTSTQLCISPDNKNKAKYRERIKEIKSTYMDCDIKVVEWVDDQMGYDGPTANISTNIYEYIQQNIPSHLDNKFKKLTAKIS
;
A
#
# COMPACT_ATOMS: atom_id res chain seq x y z
N MET A 1 -21.32 4.49 6.28
CA MET A 1 -20.81 3.18 5.80
C MET A 1 -19.32 3.16 6.07
N LYS A 2 -18.90 2.16 6.81
CA LYS A 2 -17.56 2.08 7.38
C LYS A 2 -16.70 1.11 6.56
N ASP A 3 -15.69 1.62 5.88
CA ASP A 3 -14.80 0.86 5.00
C ASP A 3 -13.43 0.67 5.67
N LEU A 4 -12.89 -0.56 5.62
CA LEU A 4 -11.48 -0.83 5.89
C LEU A 4 -10.73 -0.78 4.57
N VAL A 5 -9.83 0.18 4.41
CA VAL A 5 -9.15 0.43 3.14
C VAL A 5 -7.67 0.05 3.24
N ILE A 6 -7.21 -0.76 2.30
CA ILE A 6 -5.88 -1.36 2.26
C ILE A 6 -5.25 -0.99 0.93
N GLY A 7 -4.12 -0.29 0.96
CA GLY A 7 -3.33 0.00 -0.23
C GLY A 7 -2.54 -1.23 -0.71
N ASP A 8 -1.69 -1.00 -1.68
CA ASP A 8 -0.92 -1.99 -2.41
C ASP A 8 -0.21 -3.01 -1.51
N LEU A 9 -0.38 -4.30 -1.79
CA LEU A 9 0.17 -5.42 -1.02
C LEU A 9 1.32 -6.12 -1.72
N HIS A 10 1.28 -6.20 -3.06
CA HIS A 10 2.30 -6.82 -3.90
C HIS A 10 2.71 -8.23 -3.45
N PHE A 11 1.77 -9.15 -3.24
CA PHE A 11 2.10 -10.55 -3.00
C PHE A 11 2.87 -11.13 -4.18
N GLY A 12 4.03 -11.72 -3.91
CA GLY A 12 4.98 -12.18 -4.94
C GLY A 12 6.17 -11.26 -5.18
N ILE A 13 6.21 -10.11 -4.52
CA ILE A 13 7.35 -9.17 -4.62
C ILE A 13 8.69 -9.82 -4.28
N LYS A 14 9.80 -9.19 -4.70
CA LYS A 14 11.17 -9.67 -4.49
C LYS A 14 11.38 -11.07 -5.08
N THR A 15 10.95 -11.25 -6.33
CA THR A 15 11.09 -12.49 -7.07
C THR A 15 10.42 -13.67 -6.34
N ASN A 16 9.19 -13.45 -5.90
CA ASN A 16 8.39 -14.43 -5.15
C ASN A 16 9.04 -14.90 -3.84
N SER A 17 9.64 -14.00 -3.08
CA SER A 17 10.30 -14.31 -1.80
C SER A 17 9.33 -14.88 -0.77
N ILE A 18 9.53 -16.13 -0.37
CA ILE A 18 8.71 -16.79 0.65
C ILE A 18 8.87 -16.13 2.03
N ALA A 19 10.09 -15.68 2.37
CA ALA A 19 10.31 -14.96 3.62
C ALA A 19 9.53 -13.64 3.67
N TRP A 20 9.39 -12.95 2.53
CA TRP A 20 8.60 -11.74 2.43
C TRP A 20 7.11 -12.04 2.49
N LEU A 21 6.64 -13.05 1.76
CA LEU A 21 5.28 -13.54 1.78
C LEU A 21 4.81 -13.87 3.22
N THR A 22 5.64 -14.58 4.00
CA THR A 22 5.34 -14.93 5.39
C THR A 22 5.05 -13.68 6.23
N LYS A 23 5.81 -12.61 6.03
CA LYS A 23 5.59 -11.33 6.74
C LYS A 23 4.32 -10.62 6.28
N GLN A 24 4.02 -10.64 4.99
CA GLN A 24 2.78 -10.08 4.45
C GLN A 24 1.54 -10.84 4.93
N ILE A 25 1.58 -12.18 4.95
CA ILE A 25 0.49 -13.00 5.51
C ILE A 25 0.33 -12.73 7.01
N ALA A 26 1.44 -12.64 7.76
CA ALA A 26 1.38 -12.30 9.17
C ALA A 26 0.78 -10.90 9.42
N PHE A 27 1.03 -9.93 8.55
CA PHE A 27 0.37 -8.62 8.57
C PHE A 27 -1.14 -8.77 8.38
N MET A 28 -1.57 -9.49 7.35
CA MET A 28 -2.99 -9.73 7.09
C MET A 28 -3.67 -10.43 8.27
N GLU A 29 -3.07 -11.47 8.82
CA GLU A 29 -3.66 -12.25 9.92
C GLU A 29 -3.68 -11.52 11.26
N LYS A 30 -2.60 -10.79 11.60
CA LYS A 30 -2.44 -10.21 12.94
C LYS A 30 -2.96 -8.77 13.04
N GLN A 31 -2.95 -8.02 11.95
CA GLN A 31 -3.35 -6.61 11.97
C GLN A 31 -4.62 -6.33 11.17
N VAL A 32 -4.81 -6.94 9.99
CA VAL A 32 -5.98 -6.68 9.14
C VAL A 32 -7.20 -7.47 9.62
N MET A 33 -7.10 -8.79 9.72
CA MET A 33 -8.23 -9.66 10.05
C MET A 33 -8.98 -9.25 11.33
N PRO A 34 -8.30 -8.86 12.43
CA PRO A 34 -9.00 -8.44 13.65
C PRO A 34 -9.85 -7.18 13.49
N LEU A 35 -9.64 -6.39 12.44
CA LEU A 35 -10.38 -5.15 12.20
C LEU A 35 -11.63 -5.38 11.35
N ILE A 36 -11.67 -6.44 10.54
CA ILE A 36 -12.69 -6.65 9.51
C ILE A 36 -14.10 -6.63 10.07
N HIS A 37 -14.34 -7.31 11.20
CA HIS A 37 -15.68 -7.44 11.80
C HIS A 37 -16.32 -6.13 12.27
N ASN A 38 -15.53 -5.03 12.35
CA ASN A 38 -16.02 -3.71 12.71
C ASN A 38 -16.32 -2.83 11.49
N HIS A 39 -16.29 -3.38 10.28
CA HIS A 39 -16.44 -2.65 9.04
C HIS A 39 -17.54 -3.29 8.17
N ASP A 40 -18.23 -2.47 7.40
CA ASP A 40 -19.25 -2.94 6.45
C ASP A 40 -18.61 -3.52 5.19
N ARG A 41 -17.46 -2.95 4.80
CA ARG A 41 -16.72 -3.34 3.59
C ARG A 41 -15.22 -3.34 3.83
N VAL A 42 -14.50 -4.19 3.07
CA VAL A 42 -13.05 -4.17 2.94
C VAL A 42 -12.69 -3.83 1.50
N ILE A 43 -11.88 -2.80 1.31
CA ILE A 43 -11.48 -2.31 -0.01
C ILE A 43 -9.98 -2.48 -0.20
N PHE A 44 -9.56 -3.26 -1.19
CA PHE A 44 -8.19 -3.34 -1.64
C PHE A 44 -8.01 -2.40 -2.84
N LEU A 45 -7.12 -1.42 -2.72
CA LEU A 45 -6.94 -0.34 -3.70
C LEU A 45 -6.06 -0.72 -4.91
N GLY A 46 -5.89 -2.01 -5.17
CA GLY A 46 -5.12 -2.50 -6.29
C GLY A 46 -3.73 -2.99 -5.91
N ASP A 47 -3.01 -3.50 -6.92
CA ASP A 47 -1.69 -4.10 -6.76
C ASP A 47 -1.63 -5.09 -5.59
N VAL A 48 -2.65 -5.95 -5.51
CA VAL A 48 -2.70 -7.03 -4.52
C VAL A 48 -1.59 -8.04 -4.80
N PHE A 49 -1.32 -8.28 -6.08
CA PHE A 49 -0.26 -9.17 -6.53
C PHE A 49 0.87 -8.41 -7.25
N ASP A 50 2.06 -9.01 -7.30
CA ASP A 50 3.19 -8.56 -8.12
C ASP A 50 3.56 -9.66 -9.11
N ILE A 51 2.68 -9.87 -10.13
CA ILE A 51 2.76 -11.03 -11.01
C ILE A 51 3.14 -10.74 -12.45
N ARG A 52 3.44 -9.50 -12.82
CA ARG A 52 3.61 -9.02 -14.21
C ARG A 52 4.04 -10.08 -15.24
N TYR A 53 4.85 -11.07 -14.87
CA TYR A 53 5.33 -12.11 -15.81
C TYR A 53 5.19 -13.53 -15.26
N SER A 54 5.14 -13.71 -13.95
CA SER A 54 5.05 -15.05 -13.34
C SER A 54 4.66 -14.96 -11.87
N ILE A 55 4.00 -16.00 -11.39
CA ILE A 55 3.79 -16.21 -9.97
C ILE A 55 4.32 -17.57 -9.55
N ASN A 56 4.99 -17.62 -8.41
CA ASN A 56 5.36 -18.89 -7.79
C ASN A 56 4.10 -19.61 -7.27
N THR A 57 3.96 -20.90 -7.55
CA THR A 57 2.79 -21.69 -7.15
C THR A 57 2.57 -21.71 -5.64
N GLN A 58 3.62 -21.67 -4.83
CA GLN A 58 3.52 -21.56 -3.37
C GLN A 58 2.92 -20.22 -2.97
N VAL A 59 3.38 -19.11 -3.58
CA VAL A 59 2.80 -17.78 -3.32
C VAL A 59 1.31 -17.76 -3.64
N GLY A 60 0.92 -18.24 -4.83
CA GLY A 60 -0.48 -18.32 -5.23
C GLY A 60 -1.33 -19.16 -4.28
N TYR A 61 -0.82 -20.32 -3.86
CA TYR A 61 -1.51 -21.21 -2.94
C TYR A 61 -1.72 -20.57 -1.55
N GLU A 62 -0.68 -20.00 -0.95
CA GLU A 62 -0.76 -19.39 0.37
C GLU A 62 -1.66 -18.15 0.39
N VAL A 63 -1.58 -17.30 -0.65
CA VAL A 63 -2.45 -16.13 -0.75
C VAL A 63 -3.90 -16.54 -0.95
N LYS A 64 -4.18 -17.54 -1.80
CA LYS A 64 -5.54 -18.08 -1.96
C LYS A 64 -6.12 -18.62 -0.66
N ASN A 65 -5.31 -19.34 0.13
CA ASN A 65 -5.73 -19.87 1.44
C ASN A 65 -5.97 -18.74 2.45
N MET A 66 -5.14 -17.72 2.45
CA MET A 66 -5.36 -16.53 3.28
C MET A 66 -6.69 -15.84 2.93
N PHE A 67 -6.97 -15.59 1.64
CA PHE A 67 -8.25 -15.02 1.22
C PHE A 67 -9.43 -15.91 1.62
N ARG A 68 -9.34 -17.23 1.42
CA ARG A 68 -10.38 -18.19 1.85
C ARG A 68 -10.67 -18.02 3.34
N LYS A 69 -9.63 -18.03 4.19
CA LYS A 69 -9.76 -17.86 5.64
C LYS A 69 -10.45 -16.55 6.02
N ILE A 70 -10.08 -15.46 5.35
CA ILE A 70 -10.66 -14.12 5.58
C ILE A 70 -12.15 -14.11 5.20
N LEU A 71 -12.49 -14.60 4.01
CA LEU A 71 -13.85 -14.56 3.47
C LEU A 71 -14.79 -15.48 4.24
N ASP A 72 -14.36 -16.72 4.54
CA ASP A 72 -15.15 -17.69 5.30
C ASP A 72 -15.42 -17.23 6.74
N SER A 73 -14.48 -16.48 7.33
CA SER A 73 -14.63 -15.93 8.69
C SER A 73 -15.49 -14.67 8.76
N ASN A 74 -15.81 -14.04 7.63
CA ASN A 74 -16.52 -12.77 7.56
C ASN A 74 -17.59 -12.78 6.44
N PRO A 75 -18.58 -13.69 6.47
CA PRO A 75 -19.54 -13.88 5.36
C PRO A 75 -20.46 -12.66 5.16
N GLU A 76 -20.69 -11.85 6.18
CA GLU A 76 -21.56 -10.68 6.13
C GLU A 76 -20.83 -9.40 5.65
N VAL A 77 -19.50 -9.43 5.59
CA VAL A 77 -18.69 -8.29 5.14
C VAL A 77 -18.47 -8.39 3.64
N LYS A 78 -18.67 -7.29 2.91
CA LYS A 78 -18.38 -7.24 1.47
C LYS A 78 -16.91 -6.92 1.25
N PHE A 79 -16.28 -7.64 0.35
CA PHE A 79 -14.89 -7.44 -0.04
C PHE A 79 -14.82 -6.94 -1.48
N TYR A 80 -14.08 -5.88 -1.69
CA TYR A 80 -13.84 -5.32 -3.02
C TYR A 80 -12.35 -5.29 -3.30
N ILE A 81 -11.98 -5.82 -4.45
CA ILE A 81 -10.62 -5.72 -4.98
C ILE A 81 -10.69 -4.87 -6.24
N ILE A 82 -9.95 -3.78 -6.26
CA ILE A 82 -9.72 -2.97 -7.44
C ILE A 82 -8.45 -3.52 -8.10
N ALA A 83 -8.46 -3.84 -9.37
CA ALA A 83 -7.25 -4.32 -10.03
C ALA A 83 -6.29 -3.17 -10.27
N GLY A 84 -5.04 -3.34 -9.86
CA GLY A 84 -3.93 -2.45 -10.12
C GLY A 84 -3.09 -2.90 -11.33
N ASN A 85 -2.10 -2.10 -11.71
CA ASN A 85 -1.29 -2.39 -12.90
C ASN A 85 -0.35 -3.60 -12.74
N HIS A 86 0.00 -3.99 -11.50
CA HIS A 86 0.78 -5.20 -11.23
C HIS A 86 -0.07 -6.49 -11.19
N ASP A 87 -1.39 -6.36 -11.14
CA ASP A 87 -2.31 -7.49 -11.15
C ASP A 87 -2.55 -8.06 -12.55
N TYR A 88 -2.03 -7.41 -13.60
CA TYR A 88 -2.12 -7.86 -14.98
C TYR A 88 -0.78 -8.40 -15.48
N TYR A 89 -0.87 -9.32 -16.46
CA TYR A 89 0.31 -9.89 -17.14
C TYR A 89 1.18 -8.81 -17.79
N SER A 90 0.57 -7.81 -18.40
CA SER A 90 1.25 -6.76 -19.14
C SER A 90 0.51 -5.42 -18.98
N PRO A 91 1.21 -4.28 -19.01
CA PRO A 91 0.58 -2.98 -19.04
C PRO A 91 -0.12 -2.66 -20.38
N MET A 92 -0.08 -3.57 -21.37
CA MET A 92 -0.73 -3.37 -22.67
C MET A 92 -2.19 -3.84 -22.62
N ILE A 93 -3.10 -3.01 -23.14
CA ILE A 93 -4.54 -3.26 -23.17
C ILE A 93 -4.92 -4.60 -23.83
N GLU A 94 -4.12 -5.07 -24.79
CA GLU A 94 -4.32 -6.35 -25.48
C GLU A 94 -4.28 -7.56 -24.54
N PHE A 95 -3.67 -7.40 -23.37
CA PHE A 95 -3.51 -8.45 -22.35
C PHE A 95 -4.37 -8.23 -21.11
N GLU A 96 -5.36 -7.34 -21.16
CA GLU A 96 -6.21 -7.01 -20.01
C GLU A 96 -6.98 -8.21 -19.43
N HIS A 97 -7.21 -9.26 -20.24
CA HIS A 97 -7.88 -10.48 -19.79
C HIS A 97 -6.99 -11.39 -18.92
N TYR A 98 -5.68 -11.18 -18.95
CA TYR A 98 -4.74 -12.00 -18.17
C TYR A 98 -4.43 -11.32 -16.83
N ASN A 99 -5.37 -11.48 -15.88
CA ASN A 99 -5.23 -10.91 -14.54
C ASN A 99 -4.95 -11.99 -13.47
N ALA A 100 -4.36 -11.54 -12.35
CA ALA A 100 -3.98 -12.40 -11.24
C ALA A 100 -5.15 -13.15 -10.62
N TYR A 101 -6.31 -12.54 -10.58
CA TYR A 101 -7.44 -13.03 -9.81
C TYR A 101 -8.03 -14.29 -10.43
N GLU A 102 -8.17 -14.32 -11.75
CA GLU A 102 -8.62 -15.52 -12.46
C GLU A 102 -7.61 -16.65 -12.37
N LEU A 103 -6.31 -16.31 -12.48
CA LEU A 103 -5.24 -17.29 -12.43
C LEU A 103 -5.07 -17.90 -11.03
N ILE A 104 -5.10 -17.11 -9.97
CA ILE A 104 -4.75 -17.55 -8.62
C ILE A 104 -5.98 -18.02 -7.86
N LEU A 105 -7.04 -17.23 -7.84
CA LEU A 105 -8.27 -17.59 -7.13
C LEU A 105 -9.06 -18.62 -7.91
N GLY A 106 -9.24 -18.39 -9.20
CA GLY A 106 -9.98 -19.28 -10.08
C GLY A 106 -11.48 -19.12 -9.97
N GLU A 107 -12.19 -19.51 -11.03
CA GLU A 107 -13.62 -19.31 -11.20
C GLU A 107 -14.48 -19.95 -10.08
N GLU A 108 -14.14 -21.16 -9.65
CA GLU A 108 -14.87 -21.85 -8.59
C GLU A 108 -14.78 -21.14 -7.24
N PHE A 109 -13.58 -20.60 -6.92
CA PHE A 109 -13.37 -19.81 -5.71
C PHE A 109 -14.22 -18.54 -5.73
N LEU A 110 -14.26 -17.83 -6.84
CA LEU A 110 -15.03 -16.60 -7.01
C LEU A 110 -16.53 -16.86 -6.98
N LYS A 111 -16.99 -17.98 -7.54
CA LYS A 111 -18.41 -18.40 -7.46
C LYS A 111 -18.85 -18.79 -6.05
N TYR A 112 -17.95 -19.38 -5.27
CA TYR A 112 -18.24 -19.79 -3.90
C TYR A 112 -18.31 -18.58 -2.95
N HIS A 113 -17.39 -17.62 -3.07
CA HIS A 113 -17.32 -16.45 -2.20
C HIS A 113 -18.09 -15.26 -2.82
N THR A 114 -19.41 -15.30 -2.70
CA THR A 114 -20.30 -14.26 -3.29
C THR A 114 -20.20 -12.90 -2.64
N ASN A 115 -19.51 -12.79 -1.50
CA ASN A 115 -19.19 -11.55 -0.83
C ASN A 115 -17.86 -10.90 -1.33
N LEU A 116 -17.15 -11.55 -2.28
CA LEU A 116 -15.97 -11.00 -2.95
C LEU A 116 -16.32 -10.46 -4.33
N HIS A 117 -16.02 -9.20 -4.57
CA HIS A 117 -16.25 -8.48 -5.82
C HIS A 117 -14.94 -7.93 -6.37
N ILE A 118 -14.69 -8.11 -7.66
CA ILE A 118 -13.45 -7.68 -8.30
C ILE A 118 -13.74 -6.69 -9.42
N ALA A 119 -13.28 -5.45 -9.26
CA ALA A 119 -13.26 -4.44 -10.29
C ALA A 119 -11.96 -4.59 -11.09
N ALA A 120 -11.97 -5.43 -12.13
CA ALA A 120 -10.81 -5.65 -13.01
C ALA A 120 -11.00 -4.96 -14.36
N LEU A 121 -11.90 -5.46 -15.20
CA LEU A 121 -12.15 -4.89 -16.52
C LEU A 121 -13.21 -3.78 -16.50
N LEU A 122 -14.16 -3.91 -15.58
CA LEU A 122 -15.28 -3.00 -15.44
C LEU A 122 -15.30 -2.37 -14.05
N PRO A 123 -15.79 -1.12 -13.93
CA PRO A 123 -16.00 -0.49 -12.66
C PRO A 123 -17.14 -1.16 -11.89
N ILE A 124 -17.14 -1.00 -10.57
CA ILE A 124 -18.24 -1.41 -9.70
C ILE A 124 -18.82 -0.16 -9.02
N LEU A 125 -20.13 -0.03 -9.05
CA LEU A 125 -20.86 0.95 -8.26
C LEU A 125 -21.63 0.24 -7.13
N ASP A 126 -21.28 0.53 -5.89
CA ASP A 126 -22.00 0.06 -4.70
C ASP A 126 -22.30 1.22 -3.77
N ASN A 127 -23.58 1.43 -3.46
CA ASN A 127 -24.05 2.46 -2.52
C ASN A 127 -23.34 3.83 -2.67
N ARG A 128 -23.38 4.41 -3.89
CA ARG A 128 -22.74 5.69 -4.23
C ARG A 128 -21.20 5.71 -4.11
N THR A 129 -20.58 4.56 -4.03
CA THR A 129 -19.13 4.39 -4.10
C THR A 129 -18.76 3.77 -5.44
N LEU A 130 -17.96 4.48 -6.24
CA LEU A 130 -17.48 4.00 -7.54
C LEU A 130 -16.06 3.44 -7.37
N MET A 131 -15.86 2.19 -7.77
CA MET A 131 -14.58 1.49 -7.73
C MET A 131 -14.04 1.36 -9.14
N LEU A 132 -12.91 2.03 -9.41
CA LEU A 132 -12.31 2.13 -10.74
C LEU A 132 -11.04 1.30 -10.80
N PRO A 133 -10.95 0.30 -11.70
CA PRO A 133 -9.72 -0.46 -11.91
C PRO A 133 -8.65 0.41 -12.59
N TRP A 134 -7.43 -0.10 -12.66
CA TRP A 134 -6.38 0.48 -13.48
C TRP A 134 -6.79 0.54 -14.95
N TYR A 135 -6.61 1.72 -15.56
CA TYR A 135 -6.75 1.91 -17.00
C TYR A 135 -5.36 2.10 -17.61
N PHE A 136 -5.07 1.34 -18.65
CA PHE A 136 -3.71 1.10 -19.17
C PHE A 136 -2.98 2.30 -19.76
N THR A 137 -3.67 3.39 -20.06
CA THR A 137 -3.06 4.62 -20.57
C THR A 137 -3.72 5.87 -19.98
N GLU A 138 -2.98 6.98 -19.93
CA GLU A 138 -3.52 8.27 -19.51
C GLU A 138 -4.70 8.74 -20.39
N ASN A 139 -4.72 8.29 -21.64
CA ASN A 139 -5.72 8.62 -22.66
C ASN A 139 -6.74 7.48 -22.87
N ASP A 140 -6.88 6.57 -21.93
CA ASP A 140 -7.86 5.49 -22.02
C ASP A 140 -9.28 6.07 -21.98
N GLU A 141 -9.95 6.07 -23.12
CA GLU A 141 -11.32 6.61 -23.28
C GLU A 141 -12.34 5.91 -22.36
N ARG A 142 -12.03 4.70 -21.88
CA ARG A 142 -12.89 3.96 -20.94
C ARG A 142 -13.04 4.70 -19.63
N TYR A 143 -11.98 5.38 -19.14
CA TYR A 143 -12.06 6.19 -17.94
C TYR A 143 -13.11 7.30 -18.10
N GLU A 144 -13.01 8.10 -19.16
CA GLU A 144 -13.95 9.20 -19.39
C GLU A 144 -15.37 8.70 -19.64
N THR A 145 -15.52 7.61 -20.40
CA THR A 145 -16.81 6.99 -20.67
C THR A 145 -17.46 6.53 -19.36
N THR A 146 -16.71 5.82 -18.51
CA THR A 146 -17.16 5.39 -17.20
C THR A 146 -17.59 6.57 -16.32
N MET A 147 -16.74 7.59 -16.22
CA MET A 147 -17.04 8.76 -15.38
C MET A 147 -18.29 9.52 -15.85
N LYS A 148 -18.51 9.61 -17.17
CA LYS A 148 -19.74 10.21 -17.75
C LYS A 148 -20.97 9.33 -17.49
N GLU A 149 -20.87 8.02 -17.65
CA GLU A 149 -21.96 7.08 -17.41
C GLU A 149 -22.44 7.08 -15.96
N TYR A 150 -21.51 7.17 -15.01
CA TYR A 150 -21.82 7.16 -13.58
C TYR A 150 -21.95 8.56 -12.97
N GLN A 151 -21.85 9.63 -13.74
CA GLN A 151 -21.92 11.00 -13.25
C GLN A 151 -23.17 11.24 -12.40
N GLY A 152 -22.99 11.81 -11.20
CA GLY A 152 -24.06 12.06 -10.24
C GLY A 152 -24.54 10.82 -9.47
N LYS A 153 -24.05 9.64 -9.78
CA LYS A 153 -24.42 8.39 -9.10
C LYS A 153 -23.48 8.04 -7.92
N PHE A 154 -22.37 8.77 -7.76
CA PHE A 154 -21.35 8.52 -6.73
C PHE A 154 -20.97 9.79 -5.98
N ASP A 155 -20.54 9.63 -4.73
CA ASP A 155 -19.95 10.67 -3.88
C ASP A 155 -18.54 10.31 -3.44
N LEU A 156 -18.16 9.04 -3.62
CA LEU A 156 -16.89 8.46 -3.24
C LEU A 156 -16.33 7.64 -4.40
N ILE A 157 -15.04 7.76 -4.63
CA ILE A 157 -14.30 6.98 -5.62
C ILE A 157 -13.15 6.28 -4.91
N TYR A 158 -13.05 4.97 -5.10
CA TYR A 158 -11.85 4.19 -4.84
C TYR A 158 -11.23 3.80 -6.19
N CYS A 159 -9.92 3.97 -6.35
CA CYS A 159 -9.27 3.67 -7.62
C CYS A 159 -7.81 3.27 -7.45
N HIS A 160 -7.25 2.71 -8.53
CA HIS A 160 -5.83 2.48 -8.64
C HIS A 160 -5.29 3.31 -9.80
N THR A 161 -4.73 4.50 -9.51
CA THR A 161 -4.28 5.44 -10.55
C THR A 161 -3.42 6.56 -9.97
N GLU A 162 -2.68 7.22 -10.83
CA GLU A 162 -1.87 8.40 -10.49
C GLU A 162 -2.75 9.65 -10.32
N CYS A 163 -3.49 9.75 -9.21
CA CYS A 163 -4.37 10.89 -8.94
C CYS A 163 -3.66 12.25 -9.01
N GLN A 164 -2.36 12.32 -8.71
CA GLN A 164 -1.56 13.54 -8.80
C GLN A 164 -1.50 14.11 -10.22
N HIS A 165 -1.72 13.28 -11.24
CA HIS A 165 -1.72 13.65 -12.66
C HIS A 165 -3.12 13.81 -13.26
N TRP A 166 -4.16 13.91 -12.41
CA TRP A 166 -5.50 14.12 -12.92
C TRP A 166 -5.62 15.48 -13.61
N SER A 167 -5.99 15.43 -14.89
CA SER A 167 -6.27 16.63 -15.68
C SER A 167 -7.48 17.40 -15.12
N PRO A 168 -7.60 18.72 -15.43
CA PRO A 168 -8.79 19.49 -15.06
C PRO A 168 -10.10 18.85 -15.51
N GLU A 169 -10.11 18.15 -16.64
CA GLU A 169 -11.26 17.38 -17.14
C GLU A 169 -11.64 16.25 -16.19
N LYS A 170 -10.67 15.42 -15.80
CA LYS A 170 -10.90 14.31 -14.85
C LYS A 170 -11.43 14.83 -13.52
N ILE A 171 -10.85 15.92 -13.01
CA ILE A 171 -11.33 16.59 -11.79
C ILE A 171 -12.77 17.08 -11.95
N LYS A 172 -13.11 17.66 -13.07
CA LYS A 172 -14.48 18.12 -13.37
C LYS A 172 -15.48 16.96 -13.41
N LEU A 173 -15.14 15.86 -14.06
CA LEU A 173 -16.01 14.68 -14.15
C LEU A 173 -16.31 14.05 -12.78
N LYS A 174 -15.37 14.03 -11.85
CA LYS A 174 -15.63 13.53 -10.50
C LYS A 174 -16.55 14.44 -9.69
N GLY A 175 -16.69 15.71 -10.05
CA GLY A 175 -17.47 16.71 -9.33
C GLY A 175 -16.98 16.87 -7.89
N ASN A 176 -17.88 16.74 -6.91
CA ASN A 176 -17.55 16.88 -5.48
C ASN A 176 -17.11 15.57 -4.80
N ALA A 177 -17.02 14.46 -5.52
CA ALA A 177 -16.66 13.17 -4.93
C ALA A 177 -15.25 13.21 -4.29
N MET A 178 -15.13 12.54 -3.16
CA MET A 178 -13.84 12.22 -2.55
C MET A 178 -13.19 11.10 -3.36
N VAL A 179 -11.87 11.15 -3.53
CA VAL A 179 -11.12 10.12 -4.25
C VAL A 179 -10.02 9.57 -3.37
N TYR A 180 -10.02 8.26 -3.17
CA TYR A 180 -8.96 7.53 -2.50
C TYR A 180 -8.29 6.57 -3.49
N ALA A 181 -6.97 6.70 -3.65
CA ALA A 181 -6.20 5.96 -4.63
C ALA A 181 -5.08 5.12 -4.01
N GLY A 182 -4.77 3.99 -4.65
CA GLY A 182 -3.50 3.27 -4.57
C GLY A 182 -2.54 3.69 -5.69
N HIS A 183 -1.56 2.82 -6.01
CA HIS A 183 -0.54 2.93 -7.05
C HIS A 183 0.74 3.67 -6.61
N ILE A 184 0.63 4.87 -6.09
CA ILE A 184 1.80 5.57 -5.56
C ILE A 184 2.05 5.10 -4.14
N HIS A 185 3.22 4.53 -3.86
CA HIS A 185 3.48 3.87 -2.58
C HIS A 185 3.59 4.82 -1.39
N TYR A 186 3.82 6.11 -1.60
CA TYR A 186 3.81 7.10 -0.52
C TYR A 186 2.48 7.86 -0.49
N PRO A 187 1.95 8.14 0.70
CA PRO A 187 0.70 8.90 0.82
C PRO A 187 0.90 10.36 0.43
N TYR A 188 -0.07 10.93 -0.28
CA TYR A 188 -0.14 12.37 -0.53
C TYR A 188 -1.59 12.86 -0.60
N VAL A 189 -1.81 14.15 -0.41
CA VAL A 189 -3.12 14.77 -0.38
C VAL A 189 -3.16 16.03 -1.23
N ASP A 190 -4.12 16.08 -2.15
CA ASP A 190 -4.57 17.30 -2.82
C ASP A 190 -5.93 17.69 -2.20
N LYS A 191 -5.89 18.59 -1.20
CA LYS A 191 -7.07 19.00 -0.45
C LYS A 191 -8.07 19.77 -1.30
N ASP A 192 -7.56 20.60 -2.22
CA ASP A 192 -8.39 21.48 -3.05
C ASP A 192 -9.26 20.65 -4.00
N ASN A 193 -8.70 19.57 -4.50
CA ASN A 193 -9.37 18.65 -5.41
C ASN A 193 -9.94 17.41 -4.72
N LYS A 194 -9.83 17.26 -3.41
CA LYS A 194 -10.30 16.08 -2.65
C LYS A 194 -9.75 14.77 -3.21
N LEU A 195 -8.45 14.75 -3.54
CA LEU A 195 -7.74 13.57 -4.01
C LEU A 195 -6.75 13.11 -2.94
N PHE A 196 -6.84 11.84 -2.55
CA PHE A 196 -6.05 11.24 -1.48
C PHE A 196 -5.39 9.97 -2.01
N ASN A 197 -4.08 9.98 -2.16
CA ASN A 197 -3.32 8.76 -2.35
C ASN A 197 -2.96 8.21 -0.98
N LEU A 198 -3.43 7.01 -0.66
CA LEU A 198 -3.27 6.43 0.68
C LEU A 198 -1.90 5.77 0.89
N GLY A 199 -1.19 5.50 -0.20
CA GLY A 199 0.07 4.78 -0.18
C GLY A 199 -0.09 3.28 -0.03
N ALA A 200 1.00 2.56 -0.15
CA ALA A 200 1.04 1.12 0.01
C ALA A 200 0.90 0.70 1.48
N ALA A 201 0.25 -0.43 1.73
CA ALA A 201 0.12 -0.99 3.07
C ALA A 201 1.44 -1.57 3.63
N CYS A 202 2.40 -1.87 2.75
CA CYS A 202 3.73 -2.37 3.08
C CYS A 202 4.81 -1.47 2.45
N ALA A 203 5.99 -1.40 3.07
CA ALA A 203 7.17 -0.84 2.42
C ALA A 203 7.86 -1.95 1.60
N PHE A 204 8.36 -1.63 0.41
CA PHE A 204 8.87 -2.66 -0.52
C PHE A 204 10.33 -2.45 -0.91
N THR A 205 10.80 -1.23 -0.95
CA THR A 205 12.12 -0.87 -1.47
C THR A 205 12.80 0.18 -0.62
N PHE A 206 14.08 0.45 -0.90
CA PHE A 206 14.81 1.56 -0.27
C PHE A 206 14.35 2.95 -0.73
N ASN A 207 13.41 3.06 -1.66
CA ASN A 207 12.70 4.32 -1.92
C ASN A 207 11.65 4.61 -0.84
N ASP A 208 11.26 3.60 -0.07
CA ASP A 208 10.31 3.68 1.04
C ASP A 208 10.98 3.94 2.40
N VAL A 209 12.27 4.36 2.40
CA VAL A 209 13.03 4.62 3.63
C VAL A 209 12.34 5.64 4.51
N ASN A 210 12.31 5.36 5.82
CA ASN A 210 11.72 6.20 6.87
C ASN A 210 10.23 6.53 6.68
N SER A 211 9.52 5.77 5.87
CA SER A 211 8.10 5.94 5.60
C SER A 211 7.29 4.92 6.40
N SER A 212 6.40 5.38 7.27
CA SER A 212 5.40 4.54 7.90
C SER A 212 4.32 4.16 6.90
N ARG A 213 3.75 2.96 7.06
CA ARG A 213 2.71 2.40 6.20
C ARG A 213 1.45 2.17 7.01
N TYR A 214 0.30 2.44 6.41
CA TYR A 214 -0.96 2.42 7.12
C TYR A 214 -2.04 1.70 6.32
N ILE A 215 -3.02 1.17 7.05
CA ILE A 215 -4.36 0.87 6.55
C ILE A 215 -5.34 1.81 7.24
N TYR A 216 -6.49 2.06 6.63
CA TYR A 216 -7.36 3.15 7.05
C TYR A 216 -8.79 2.67 7.27
N THR A 217 -9.46 3.26 8.27
CA THR A 217 -10.90 3.26 8.35
C THR A 217 -11.43 4.54 7.71
N ILE A 218 -12.33 4.37 6.74
CA ILE A 218 -13.04 5.47 6.09
C ILE A 218 -14.53 5.30 6.40
N ASP A 219 -15.10 6.26 7.10
CA ASP A 219 -16.52 6.25 7.47
C ASP A 219 -17.22 7.42 6.76
N ASP A 220 -18.25 7.08 5.98
CA ASP A 220 -19.00 8.02 5.13
C ASP A 220 -18.07 8.94 4.30
N GLY A 221 -17.01 8.36 3.71
CA GLY A 221 -16.04 9.05 2.86
C GLY A 221 -15.00 9.88 3.62
N ILE A 222 -14.90 9.77 4.94
CA ILE A 222 -13.93 10.50 5.77
C ILE A 222 -13.00 9.50 6.47
N ILE A 223 -11.68 9.74 6.40
CA ILE A 223 -10.71 8.93 7.16
C ILE A 223 -10.92 9.21 8.66
N THR A 224 -11.29 8.19 9.42
CA THR A 224 -11.53 8.29 10.87
C THR A 224 -10.44 7.63 11.70
N GLU A 225 -9.76 6.62 11.16
CA GLU A 225 -8.67 5.90 11.84
C GLU A 225 -7.58 5.51 10.85
N ALA A 226 -6.34 5.45 11.33
CA ALA A 226 -5.19 4.94 10.58
C ALA A 226 -4.41 3.98 11.47
N TYR A 227 -4.12 2.78 10.96
CA TYR A 227 -3.40 1.73 11.67
C TYR A 227 -2.05 1.49 11.02
N GLU A 228 -0.98 1.77 11.76
CA GLU A 228 0.37 1.57 11.25
C GLU A 228 0.68 0.08 11.08
N ASN A 229 1.25 -0.30 9.94
CA ASN A 229 1.79 -1.62 9.74
C ASN A 229 3.12 -1.78 10.49
N ILE A 230 3.06 -2.51 11.59
CA ILE A 230 4.23 -2.83 12.44
C ILE A 230 4.76 -4.26 12.21
N THR A 231 4.10 -5.04 11.35
CA THR A 231 4.42 -6.47 11.12
C THR A 231 5.44 -6.64 10.01
N THR A 232 5.32 -5.88 8.92
CA THR A 232 6.30 -5.95 7.83
C THR A 232 7.52 -5.08 8.13
N PRO A 233 8.71 -5.45 7.60
CA PRO A 233 9.92 -4.69 7.87
C PRO A 233 9.85 -3.26 7.38
N ARG A 234 10.37 -2.35 8.17
CA ARG A 234 10.65 -0.98 7.75
C ARG A 234 11.97 -0.92 7.01
N PHE A 235 12.07 -0.05 6.01
CA PHE A 235 13.33 0.24 5.34
C PHE A 235 14.07 1.35 6.06
N LYS A 236 15.33 1.11 6.39
CA LYS A 236 16.21 2.06 7.10
C LYS A 236 17.51 2.26 6.33
N ARG A 237 18.03 3.48 6.36
CA ARG A 237 19.30 3.81 5.74
C ARG A 237 20.16 4.57 6.76
N TYR A 238 21.38 4.08 6.98
CA TYR A 238 22.32 4.68 7.93
C TYR A 238 23.62 5.03 7.24
N TYR A 239 24.09 6.23 7.49
CA TYR A 239 25.25 6.81 6.82
C TYR A 239 26.42 6.95 7.78
N ASN A 240 27.63 6.65 7.28
CA ASN A 240 28.91 6.92 7.94
C ASN A 240 28.90 6.65 9.46
N ASP A 241 29.22 7.61 10.28
CA ASP A 241 29.43 7.44 11.72
C ASP A 241 28.22 6.90 12.49
N ARG A 242 26.99 7.06 11.97
CA ARG A 242 25.81 6.43 12.55
C ARG A 242 25.91 4.91 12.60
N ILE A 243 26.71 4.29 11.71
CA ILE A 243 26.94 2.82 11.68
C ILE A 243 27.57 2.32 12.97
N PHE A 244 28.37 3.14 13.68
CA PHE A 244 29.02 2.78 14.92
C PHE A 244 28.09 2.79 16.13
N THR A 245 26.97 3.51 16.06
CA THR A 245 26.01 3.69 17.14
C THR A 245 24.74 2.87 16.96
N LEU A 246 24.68 1.97 15.97
CA LEU A 246 23.52 1.11 15.75
C LEU A 246 23.35 0.12 16.88
N THR A 247 22.11 -0.01 17.33
CA THR A 247 21.63 -0.94 18.34
C THR A 247 20.80 -2.05 17.71
N GLU A 248 20.39 -3.04 18.48
CA GLU A 248 19.46 -4.08 18.05
C GLU A 248 18.13 -3.50 17.57
N ASP A 249 17.57 -2.51 18.27
CA ASP A 249 16.31 -1.85 17.95
C ASP A 249 16.34 -1.13 16.58
N ASP A 250 17.51 -0.71 16.14
CA ASP A 250 17.70 -0.10 14.81
C ASP A 250 17.62 -1.15 13.68
N LEU A 251 17.89 -2.42 13.97
CA LEU A 251 18.10 -3.50 12.99
C LEU A 251 16.98 -4.53 12.97
N VAL A 252 16.37 -4.81 14.13
CA VAL A 252 15.28 -5.80 14.24
C VAL A 252 14.04 -5.34 13.47
N ASN A 253 13.44 -6.26 12.72
CA ASN A 253 12.30 -6.01 11.84
C ASN A 253 12.51 -4.86 10.84
N THR A 254 13.76 -4.71 10.36
CA THR A 254 14.11 -3.74 9.32
C THR A 254 14.82 -4.40 8.14
N SER A 255 14.67 -3.78 6.95
CA SER A 255 15.61 -3.96 5.85
C SER A 255 16.57 -2.78 5.89
N THR A 256 17.82 -3.04 6.26
CA THR A 256 18.80 -1.98 6.56
C THR A 256 19.83 -1.83 5.45
N GLN A 257 20.08 -0.59 5.03
CA GLN A 257 21.15 -0.23 4.13
C GLN A 257 22.21 0.61 4.87
N LEU A 258 23.43 0.10 4.91
CA LEU A 258 24.58 0.79 5.47
C LEU A 258 25.36 1.48 4.34
N CYS A 259 25.38 2.81 4.37
CA CYS A 259 25.95 3.63 3.32
C CYS A 259 27.30 4.21 3.77
N ILE A 260 28.36 3.96 3.02
CA ILE A 260 29.72 4.45 3.30
C ILE A 260 30.18 5.32 2.15
N SER A 261 30.62 6.54 2.45
CA SER A 261 31.23 7.41 1.43
C SER A 261 32.50 6.77 0.86
N PRO A 262 32.68 6.77 -0.45
CA PRO A 262 33.91 6.26 -1.09
C PRO A 262 35.15 7.04 -0.69
N ASP A 263 35.01 8.29 -0.30
CA ASP A 263 36.13 9.17 0.13
C ASP A 263 36.47 9.03 1.62
N ASN A 264 35.76 8.15 2.34
CA ASN A 264 35.99 7.98 3.76
C ASN A 264 37.34 7.35 4.05
N LYS A 265 38.22 8.14 4.71
CA LYS A 265 39.60 7.72 5.07
C LYS A 265 39.66 6.51 6.00
N ASN A 266 38.57 6.18 6.68
CA ASN A 266 38.47 5.11 7.68
C ASN A 266 37.78 3.84 7.19
N LYS A 267 37.78 3.57 5.87
CA LYS A 267 37.06 2.41 5.28
C LYS A 267 37.32 1.07 6.00
N ALA A 268 38.55 0.84 6.46
CA ALA A 268 38.90 -0.38 7.18
C ALA A 268 38.09 -0.53 8.47
N LYS A 269 37.95 0.54 9.27
CA LYS A 269 37.19 0.56 10.51
C LYS A 269 35.70 0.31 10.27
N TYR A 270 35.13 0.89 9.22
CA TYR A 270 33.74 0.64 8.83
C TYR A 270 33.50 -0.83 8.40
N ARG A 271 34.43 -1.38 7.61
CA ARG A 271 34.32 -2.79 7.19
C ARG A 271 34.36 -3.76 8.37
N GLU A 272 35.22 -3.49 9.35
CA GLU A 272 35.29 -4.28 10.59
C GLU A 272 33.97 -4.20 11.39
N ARG A 273 33.45 -2.98 11.61
CA ARG A 273 32.17 -2.78 12.30
C ARG A 273 31.00 -3.43 11.57
N ILE A 274 30.94 -3.33 10.26
CA ILE A 274 29.92 -3.99 9.42
C ILE A 274 30.00 -5.51 9.54
N LYS A 275 31.21 -6.06 9.55
CA LYS A 275 31.42 -7.51 9.75
C LYS A 275 30.90 -7.94 11.13
N GLU A 276 31.20 -7.18 12.15
CA GLU A 276 30.68 -7.40 13.51
C GLU A 276 29.13 -7.36 13.52
N ILE A 277 28.51 -6.30 12.99
CA ILE A 277 27.05 -6.16 12.91
C ILE A 277 26.43 -7.37 12.20
N LYS A 278 26.95 -7.74 11.02
CA LYS A 278 26.42 -8.89 10.26
C LYS A 278 26.60 -10.24 10.95
N SER A 279 27.65 -10.40 11.75
CA SER A 279 27.87 -11.63 12.52
C SER A 279 27.00 -11.70 13.77
N THR A 280 26.70 -10.56 14.37
CA THR A 280 25.84 -10.47 15.56
C THR A 280 24.35 -10.60 15.19
N TYR A 281 23.94 -9.99 14.09
CA TYR A 281 22.55 -9.91 13.63
C TYR A 281 22.36 -10.68 12.32
N MET A 282 22.65 -11.99 12.33
CA MET A 282 22.64 -12.84 11.13
C MET A 282 21.26 -12.94 10.46
N ASP A 283 20.17 -12.80 11.21
CA ASP A 283 18.80 -12.89 10.72
C ASP A 283 18.25 -11.56 10.19
N CYS A 284 19.04 -10.47 10.28
CA CYS A 284 18.65 -9.17 9.77
C CYS A 284 19.02 -8.97 8.29
N ASP A 285 18.12 -8.36 7.52
CA ASP A 285 18.39 -8.00 6.11
C ASP A 285 19.27 -6.75 6.06
N ILE A 286 20.60 -6.96 5.98
CA ILE A 286 21.59 -5.88 6.00
C ILE A 286 22.37 -5.83 4.68
N LYS A 287 22.19 -4.74 3.93
CA LYS A 287 22.92 -4.43 2.68
C LYS A 287 23.95 -3.35 2.95
N VAL A 288 25.06 -3.43 2.23
CA VAL A 288 26.14 -2.40 2.28
C VAL A 288 26.29 -1.77 0.92
N VAL A 289 26.31 -0.46 0.87
CA VAL A 289 26.42 0.30 -0.37
C VAL A 289 27.53 1.35 -0.23
N GLU A 290 28.43 1.40 -1.20
CA GLU A 290 29.30 2.57 -1.38
C GLU A 290 28.47 3.69 -2.02
N TRP A 291 28.45 4.85 -1.39
CA TRP A 291 27.56 5.93 -1.73
C TRP A 291 28.36 7.17 -2.17
N VAL A 292 27.92 7.83 -3.24
CA VAL A 292 28.51 9.06 -3.77
C VAL A 292 27.52 10.21 -3.54
N ASP A 293 28.01 11.37 -3.07
CA ASP A 293 27.21 12.54 -2.67
C ASP A 293 26.20 13.02 -3.74
N ASP A 294 26.51 12.84 -5.02
CA ASP A 294 25.62 13.26 -6.13
C ASP A 294 24.28 12.50 -6.20
N GLN A 295 24.12 11.45 -5.41
CA GLN A 295 22.85 10.70 -5.33
C GLN A 295 21.95 11.15 -4.17
N MET A 296 22.34 12.18 -3.41
CA MET A 296 21.51 12.75 -2.34
C MET A 296 20.29 13.54 -2.83
N GLY A 297 20.13 13.75 -4.14
CA GLY A 297 19.05 14.56 -4.70
C GLY A 297 17.64 13.91 -4.65
N TYR A 298 17.49 12.75 -4.02
CA TYR A 298 16.20 12.13 -3.82
C TYR A 298 15.97 11.78 -2.34
N ASP A 299 16.12 12.75 -1.48
CA ASP A 299 15.23 12.83 -0.33
C ASP A 299 13.87 13.28 -0.89
N GLY A 300 13.14 12.31 -1.45
CA GLY A 300 11.76 12.57 -1.82
C GLY A 300 11.02 13.18 -0.63
N PRO A 301 9.89 13.83 -0.83
CA PRO A 301 9.16 14.62 0.18
C PRO A 301 8.57 13.75 1.32
N THR A 302 9.36 12.80 1.84
CA THR A 302 8.95 11.78 2.77
C THR A 302 8.66 12.30 4.18
N ALA A 303 9.26 13.41 4.59
CA ALA A 303 9.05 13.94 5.93
C ALA A 303 7.74 14.76 6.08
N ASN A 304 7.23 15.34 4.98
CA ASN A 304 6.09 16.27 5.07
C ASN A 304 4.73 15.65 4.71
N ILE A 305 4.69 14.44 4.18
CA ILE A 305 3.47 13.90 3.58
C ILE A 305 2.68 13.03 4.56
N SER A 306 3.34 12.23 5.38
CA SER A 306 2.66 11.57 6.51
C SER A 306 2.08 12.61 7.48
N THR A 307 2.79 13.72 7.69
CA THR A 307 2.30 14.88 8.45
C THR A 307 1.02 15.45 7.85
N ASN A 308 0.89 15.52 6.52
CA ASN A 308 -0.29 16.09 5.86
C ASN A 308 -1.56 15.24 6.00
N ILE A 309 -1.49 13.92 5.95
CA ILE A 309 -2.65 13.06 6.22
C ILE A 309 -3.01 13.11 7.71
N TYR A 310 -2.02 13.07 8.60
CA TYR A 310 -2.22 13.23 10.04
C TYR A 310 -2.85 14.57 10.39
N GLU A 311 -2.34 15.67 9.83
CA GLU A 311 -2.91 17.01 10.03
C GLU A 311 -4.33 17.12 9.47
N TYR A 312 -4.60 16.48 8.32
CA TYR A 312 -5.95 16.42 7.76
C TYR A 312 -6.89 15.64 8.68
N ILE A 313 -6.48 14.49 9.18
CA ILE A 313 -7.26 13.70 10.13
C ILE A 313 -7.52 14.54 11.39
N GLN A 314 -6.50 15.20 11.97
CA GLN A 314 -6.65 16.05 13.14
C GLN A 314 -7.63 17.21 12.94
N GLN A 315 -7.65 17.82 11.75
CA GLN A 315 -8.51 18.96 11.44
C GLN A 315 -9.96 18.58 11.15
N ASN A 316 -10.22 17.32 10.77
CA ASN A 316 -11.53 16.85 10.33
C ASN A 316 -12.13 15.76 11.24
N ILE A 317 -11.45 15.35 12.30
CA ILE A 317 -12.00 14.43 13.29
C ILE A 317 -13.16 15.11 14.03
N PRO A 318 -14.33 14.46 14.10
CA PRO A 318 -15.39 14.89 14.98
C PRO A 318 -14.91 15.02 16.44
N SER A 319 -15.28 16.09 17.13
CA SER A 319 -14.78 16.43 18.48
C SER A 319 -14.91 15.31 19.52
N HIS A 320 -15.85 14.38 19.34
CA HIS A 320 -16.03 13.22 20.22
C HIS A 320 -14.95 12.11 20.02
N LEU A 321 -14.22 12.13 18.92
CA LEU A 321 -13.13 11.19 18.62
C LEU A 321 -11.73 11.78 18.90
N ASP A 322 -11.62 13.09 19.14
CA ASP A 322 -10.36 13.82 19.35
C ASP A 322 -9.51 13.21 20.49
N ASN A 323 -10.14 12.79 21.59
CA ASN A 323 -9.45 12.14 22.71
C ASN A 323 -8.90 10.74 22.39
N LYS A 324 -9.55 9.99 21.49
CA LYS A 324 -9.04 8.69 21.04
C LYS A 324 -7.85 8.89 20.09
N PHE A 325 -7.94 9.86 19.21
CA PHE A 325 -6.89 10.20 18.28
C PHE A 325 -5.62 10.71 18.98
N LYS A 326 -5.76 11.64 19.95
CA LYS A 326 -4.63 12.13 20.75
C LYS A 326 -3.91 11.02 21.52
N LYS A 327 -4.64 10.00 22.01
CA LYS A 327 -4.03 8.82 22.66
C LYS A 327 -3.28 7.92 21.68
N LEU A 328 -3.68 7.86 20.43
CA LEU A 328 -3.00 7.12 19.37
C LEU A 328 -1.73 7.85 18.89
N THR A 329 -1.82 9.17 18.72
CA THR A 329 -0.68 9.99 18.26
C THR A 329 0.38 10.17 19.35
N ALA A 330 0.01 10.22 20.64
CA ALA A 330 0.98 10.29 21.75
C ALA A 330 1.84 9.01 21.92
N LYS A 331 1.53 7.93 21.22
CA LYS A 331 2.37 6.72 21.16
C LYS A 331 3.35 6.71 19.98
N ILE A 332 3.30 7.74 19.12
CA ILE A 332 4.06 7.85 17.86
C ILE A 332 5.11 8.98 17.95
N SER A 333 5.00 9.86 18.94
CA SER A 333 6.00 10.84 19.35
C SER A 333 6.92 10.22 20.42
#